data_d75373265a217e257484527959d12046
#
_entry.id   d75373265a217e257484527959d12046
#
_cell.length_a   1.000
_cell.length_b   1.000
_cell.length_c   1.000
_cell.angle_alpha   90.00
_cell.angle_beta   90.00
_cell.angle_gamma   90.00
#
_symmetry.space_group_name_H-M   'P 1'
#
loop_
_entity.id
_entity.type
_entity.pdbx_description
1 polymer ?
#
loop_
_entity_poly.entity_id
_entity_poly.type
_entity_poly.pdbx_seq_one_letter_code
_entity_poly.pdbx_strand_id
1 'polypeptide(L)'
;MRTVFGIDVSKASSEVAILVNGERVHGYTMPNDIIGFSHLLEDLKTVSNPEIIFEATDVYSRRLQAFLEENSYDYTRLNPLEAKKQLDGLGVRKTDKIDAEKLASSQFVLNRKPTYVQEKVYQNLTEDIVRTKNRLHKVLQVAFPEIEILLSTPTGEQYWNLVSIFPTKHWVLELSEVEVKETIRNSTSKRISENRVANLAEKLVGLAKQSYSAVSKTSPMIEEVRYYAQELLRLSERRQVVLNDMVALAQL
;
A
#
# COMPACT_ATOMS: atom_id res chain seq x y z
N MET A 1 -20.78 27.55 4.41
CA MET A 1 -20.19 27.91 3.11
C MET A 1 -19.13 26.88 2.82
N ARG A 2 -19.20 26.16 1.71
CA ARG A 2 -18.27 25.09 1.34
C ARG A 2 -17.25 25.65 0.35
N THR A 3 -15.96 25.57 0.68
CA THR A 3 -14.87 26.09 -0.16
C THR A 3 -13.91 24.98 -0.52
N VAL A 4 -13.64 24.81 -1.81
CA VAL A 4 -12.75 23.79 -2.36
C VAL A 4 -11.61 24.44 -3.14
N PHE A 5 -10.39 24.04 -2.83
CA PHE A 5 -9.15 24.37 -3.53
C PHE A 5 -8.77 23.20 -4.43
N GLY A 6 -8.92 23.36 -5.73
CA GLY A 6 -8.39 22.43 -6.72
C GLY A 6 -7.00 22.86 -7.15
N ILE A 7 -6.03 21.97 -7.09
CA ILE A 7 -4.63 22.31 -7.42
C ILE A 7 -4.12 21.34 -8.47
N ASP A 8 -3.81 21.86 -9.65
CA ASP A 8 -3.10 21.11 -10.69
C ASP A 8 -1.59 21.34 -10.55
N VAL A 9 -0.88 20.27 -10.20
CA VAL A 9 0.55 20.34 -9.85
C VAL A 9 1.41 19.99 -11.05
N SER A 10 2.27 20.90 -11.46
CA SER A 10 3.31 20.65 -12.46
C SER A 10 4.72 20.83 -11.89
N LYS A 11 5.75 20.74 -12.72
CA LYS A 11 7.15 20.72 -12.26
C LYS A 11 7.60 21.98 -11.54
N ALA A 12 7.31 23.16 -12.11
CA ALA A 12 7.83 24.43 -11.62
C ALA A 12 6.76 25.26 -10.90
N SER A 13 5.49 25.10 -11.29
CA SER A 13 4.37 25.87 -10.77
C SER A 13 3.14 24.99 -10.62
N SER A 14 2.17 25.46 -9.87
CA SER A 14 0.85 24.85 -9.74
C SER A 14 -0.23 25.88 -10.06
N GLU A 15 -1.31 25.42 -10.71
CA GLU A 15 -2.52 26.21 -10.89
C GLU A 15 -3.47 25.93 -9.73
N VAL A 16 -3.97 26.99 -9.12
CA VAL A 16 -4.94 26.93 -8.03
C VAL A 16 -6.27 27.47 -8.52
N ALA A 17 -7.34 26.72 -8.28
CA ALA A 17 -8.71 27.17 -8.50
C ALA A 17 -9.49 27.07 -7.19
N ILE A 18 -10.13 28.16 -6.78
CA ILE A 18 -10.92 28.26 -5.55
C ILE A 18 -12.39 28.35 -5.93
N LEU A 19 -13.16 27.34 -5.52
CA LEU A 19 -14.60 27.28 -5.71
C LEU A 19 -15.31 27.45 -4.38
N VAL A 20 -16.34 28.30 -4.38
CA VAL A 20 -17.24 28.48 -3.25
C VAL A 20 -18.64 28.05 -3.66
N ASN A 21 -19.21 27.07 -2.95
CA ASN A 21 -20.51 26.47 -3.25
C ASN A 21 -20.65 26.02 -4.73
N GLY A 22 -19.54 25.58 -5.36
CA GLY A 22 -19.50 25.08 -6.72
C GLY A 22 -19.19 26.13 -7.81
N GLU A 23 -19.13 27.41 -7.45
CA GLU A 23 -18.80 28.50 -8.38
C GLU A 23 -17.35 28.95 -8.19
N ARG A 24 -16.62 29.12 -9.28
CA ARG A 24 -15.26 29.62 -9.26
C ARG A 24 -15.23 31.08 -8.85
N VAL A 25 -14.60 31.38 -7.72
CA VAL A 25 -14.46 32.77 -7.21
C VAL A 25 -13.06 33.32 -7.42
N HIS A 26 -12.04 32.47 -7.46
CA HIS A 26 -10.66 32.91 -7.66
C HIS A 26 -9.79 31.79 -8.28
N GLY A 27 -8.63 32.17 -8.79
CA GLY A 27 -7.62 31.23 -9.27
C GLY A 27 -6.36 31.93 -9.72
N TYR A 28 -5.23 31.30 -9.48
CA TYR A 28 -3.90 31.85 -9.78
C TYR A 28 -2.88 30.73 -10.03
N THR A 29 -1.78 31.12 -10.64
CA THR A 29 -0.59 30.27 -10.76
C THR A 29 0.35 30.60 -9.60
N MET A 30 0.84 29.58 -8.89
CA MET A 30 1.85 29.75 -7.86
C MET A 30 3.13 28.97 -8.21
N PRO A 31 4.34 29.49 -7.90
CA PRO A 31 5.56 28.68 -7.97
C PRO A 31 5.55 27.57 -6.90
N ASN A 32 6.14 26.41 -7.21
CA ASN A 32 6.25 25.30 -6.27
C ASN A 32 7.44 25.47 -5.31
N ASP A 33 7.47 26.62 -4.61
CA ASP A 33 8.49 27.00 -3.63
C ASP A 33 7.85 27.61 -2.38
N ILE A 34 8.69 28.08 -1.48
CA ILE A 34 8.23 28.68 -0.20
C ILE A 34 7.35 29.91 -0.40
N ILE A 35 7.56 30.69 -1.48
CA ILE A 35 6.80 31.91 -1.76
C ILE A 35 5.38 31.50 -2.19
N GLY A 36 5.25 30.59 -3.17
CA GLY A 36 3.95 30.13 -3.63
C GLY A 36 3.16 29.40 -2.54
N PHE A 37 3.83 28.56 -1.75
CA PHE A 37 3.17 27.87 -0.64
C PHE A 37 2.77 28.80 0.51
N SER A 38 3.53 29.89 0.77
CA SER A 38 3.11 30.91 1.73
C SER A 38 1.85 31.65 1.29
N HIS A 39 1.73 31.97 0.00
CA HIS A 39 0.52 32.56 -0.56
C HIS A 39 -0.68 31.62 -0.44
N LEU A 40 -0.52 30.34 -0.79
CA LEU A 40 -1.56 29.33 -0.59
C LEU A 40 -1.98 29.23 0.88
N LEU A 41 -1.03 29.29 1.81
CA LEU A 41 -1.31 29.23 3.25
C LEU A 41 -2.16 30.44 3.73
N GLU A 42 -1.87 31.63 3.21
CA GLU A 42 -2.69 32.81 3.49
C GLU A 42 -4.13 32.61 3.05
N ASP A 43 -4.35 32.10 1.85
CA ASP A 43 -5.70 31.81 1.35
C ASP A 43 -6.41 30.73 2.19
N LEU A 44 -5.71 29.64 2.51
CA LEU A 44 -6.27 28.55 3.32
C LEU A 44 -6.69 29.02 4.71
N LYS A 45 -5.94 29.94 5.33
CA LYS A 45 -6.27 30.53 6.64
C LYS A 45 -7.51 31.40 6.62
N THR A 46 -7.93 31.92 5.47
CA THR A 46 -9.17 32.72 5.35
C THR A 46 -10.44 31.86 5.43
N VAL A 47 -10.30 30.54 5.32
CA VAL A 47 -11.43 29.58 5.26
C VAL A 47 -11.42 28.66 6.49
N SER A 48 -12.58 28.54 7.15
CA SER A 48 -12.69 27.75 8.39
C SER A 48 -12.44 26.25 8.18
N ASN A 49 -12.89 25.69 7.06
CA ASN A 49 -12.70 24.26 6.72
C ASN A 49 -12.45 24.15 5.21
N PRO A 50 -11.24 24.44 4.75
CA PRO A 50 -10.91 24.32 3.32
C PRO A 50 -10.84 22.85 2.91
N GLU A 51 -11.54 22.49 1.84
CA GLU A 51 -11.33 21.21 1.17
C GLU A 51 -10.27 21.39 0.09
N ILE A 52 -9.23 20.56 0.12
CA ILE A 52 -8.10 20.65 -0.83
C ILE A 52 -8.06 19.37 -1.65
N ILE A 53 -7.97 19.51 -2.96
CA ILE A 53 -7.88 18.39 -3.90
C ILE A 53 -6.80 18.64 -4.94
N PHE A 54 -5.95 17.63 -5.18
CA PHE A 54 -4.94 17.68 -6.24
C PHE A 54 -4.67 16.30 -6.84
N GLU A 55 -4.10 16.28 -8.06
CA GLU A 55 -3.69 15.06 -8.72
C GLU A 55 -2.29 14.61 -8.22
N ALA A 56 -2.10 13.30 -8.07
CA ALA A 56 -0.82 12.68 -7.73
C ALA A 56 0.15 12.70 -8.92
N THR A 57 0.71 13.85 -9.26
CA THR A 57 1.71 14.02 -10.31
C THR A 57 3.10 13.63 -9.81
N ASP A 58 3.36 12.31 -9.73
CA ASP A 58 4.65 11.70 -9.37
C ASP A 58 5.39 12.45 -8.22
N VAL A 59 6.66 12.80 -8.43
CA VAL A 59 7.49 13.48 -7.42
C VAL A 59 7.09 14.94 -7.18
N TYR A 60 6.42 15.58 -8.15
CA TYR A 60 6.13 17.03 -8.07
C TYR A 60 5.08 17.36 -7.01
N SER A 61 4.07 16.51 -6.84
CA SER A 61 3.04 16.69 -5.82
C SER A 61 3.54 16.47 -4.39
N ARG A 62 4.73 15.88 -4.19
CA ARG A 62 5.28 15.60 -2.86
C ARG A 62 5.58 16.85 -2.05
N ARG A 63 6.02 17.95 -2.69
CA ARG A 63 6.28 19.22 -2.01
C ARG A 63 4.98 19.84 -1.46
N LEU A 64 3.95 19.89 -2.29
CA LEU A 64 2.63 20.37 -1.86
C LEU A 64 2.08 19.50 -0.73
N GLN A 65 2.20 18.18 -0.86
CA GLN A 65 1.76 17.25 0.17
C GLN A 65 2.47 17.48 1.51
N ALA A 66 3.81 17.58 1.51
CA ALA A 66 4.59 17.85 2.72
C ALA A 66 4.19 19.19 3.37
N PHE A 67 4.02 20.23 2.56
CA PHE A 67 3.57 21.53 3.02
C PHE A 67 2.18 21.49 3.69
N LEU A 68 1.21 20.77 3.10
CA LEU A 68 -0.13 20.63 3.67
C LEU A 68 -0.09 19.83 4.98
N GLU A 69 0.69 18.75 5.03
CA GLU A 69 0.90 17.91 6.22
C GLU A 69 1.55 18.70 7.36
N GLU A 70 2.59 19.49 7.08
CA GLU A 70 3.28 20.35 8.06
C GLU A 70 2.35 21.42 8.67
N ASN A 71 1.40 21.92 7.87
CA ASN A 71 0.43 22.92 8.32
C ASN A 71 -0.90 22.30 8.80
N SER A 72 -0.97 20.97 8.95
CA SER A 72 -2.14 20.24 9.47
C SER A 72 -3.42 20.43 8.64
N TYR A 73 -3.29 20.57 7.32
CA TYR A 73 -4.43 20.58 6.41
C TYR A 73 -4.72 19.21 5.83
N ASP A 74 -6.00 18.84 5.86
CA ASP A 74 -6.52 17.67 5.19
C ASP A 74 -6.63 17.90 3.70
N TYR A 75 -6.38 16.86 2.89
CA TYR A 75 -6.44 16.96 1.44
C TYR A 75 -6.93 15.66 0.79
N THR A 76 -7.50 15.77 -0.39
CA THR A 76 -7.81 14.65 -1.27
C THR A 76 -6.78 14.58 -2.39
N ARG A 77 -6.06 13.46 -2.48
CA ARG A 77 -5.09 13.20 -3.53
C ARG A 77 -5.66 12.19 -4.52
N LEU A 78 -5.90 12.61 -5.76
CA LEU A 78 -6.41 11.75 -6.81
C LEU A 78 -5.31 10.94 -7.49
N ASN A 79 -5.61 9.67 -7.78
CA ASN A 79 -4.79 8.89 -8.69
C ASN A 79 -4.92 9.45 -10.12
N PRO A 80 -3.83 9.57 -10.92
CA PRO A 80 -3.87 10.04 -12.30
C PRO A 80 -4.90 9.34 -13.20
N LEU A 81 -5.11 8.04 -13.00
CA LEU A 81 -6.12 7.27 -13.75
C LEU A 81 -7.56 7.66 -13.36
N GLU A 82 -7.80 7.96 -12.10
CA GLU A 82 -9.11 8.43 -11.62
C GLU A 82 -9.35 9.88 -12.04
N ALA A 83 -8.35 10.74 -11.90
CA ALA A 83 -8.40 12.11 -12.38
C ALA A 83 -8.73 12.15 -13.88
N LYS A 84 -8.04 11.37 -14.71
CA LYS A 84 -8.29 11.30 -16.14
C LYS A 84 -9.71 10.84 -16.48
N LYS A 85 -10.23 9.79 -15.86
CA LYS A 85 -11.60 9.30 -16.09
C LYS A 85 -12.65 10.35 -15.77
N GLN A 86 -12.41 11.18 -14.79
CA GLN A 86 -13.33 12.24 -14.35
C GLN A 86 -13.21 13.48 -15.22
N LEU A 87 -12.02 13.83 -15.67
CA LEU A 87 -11.73 14.96 -16.54
C LEU A 87 -12.24 14.71 -17.97
N ASP A 88 -12.09 13.50 -18.50
CA ASP A 88 -12.54 13.12 -19.85
C ASP A 88 -14.08 13.14 -19.98
N GLY A 89 -14.83 12.92 -18.90
CA GLY A 89 -16.29 13.02 -18.88
C GLY A 89 -16.86 14.44 -19.06
N LEU A 90 -16.04 15.48 -18.98
CA LEU A 90 -16.45 16.90 -19.02
C LEU A 90 -16.13 17.62 -20.33
N GLY A 91 -15.56 16.95 -21.35
CA GLY A 91 -15.60 17.35 -22.76
C GLY A 91 -14.98 18.68 -23.20
N VAL A 92 -13.95 19.23 -22.50
CA VAL A 92 -13.38 20.57 -22.81
C VAL A 92 -11.87 20.50 -23.05
N ARG A 93 -11.32 21.45 -23.84
CA ARG A 93 -9.88 21.58 -24.14
C ARG A 93 -9.01 21.60 -22.88
N LYS A 94 -7.90 20.86 -22.91
CA LYS A 94 -6.92 20.78 -21.83
C LYS A 94 -6.15 22.08 -21.66
N THR A 95 -6.26 22.70 -20.48
CA THR A 95 -5.33 23.72 -19.97
C THR A 95 -5.23 23.52 -18.45
N ASP A 96 -4.07 23.77 -17.87
CA ASP A 96 -3.82 23.57 -16.44
C ASP A 96 -4.85 24.32 -15.55
N LYS A 97 -5.28 25.50 -15.96
CA LYS A 97 -6.35 26.29 -15.28
C LYS A 97 -7.70 25.57 -15.26
N ILE A 98 -8.06 24.91 -16.35
CA ILE A 98 -9.30 24.15 -16.49
C ILE A 98 -9.19 22.86 -15.68
N ASP A 99 -8.02 22.25 -15.62
CA ASP A 99 -7.79 21.01 -14.87
C ASP A 99 -7.88 21.25 -13.36
N ALA A 100 -7.33 22.34 -12.82
CA ALA A 100 -7.51 22.74 -11.42
C ALA A 100 -8.98 23.00 -11.05
N GLU A 101 -9.71 23.70 -11.91
CA GLU A 101 -11.14 23.98 -11.72
C GLU A 101 -11.99 22.69 -11.75
N LYS A 102 -11.69 21.77 -12.67
CA LYS A 102 -12.37 20.47 -12.77
C LYS A 102 -12.08 19.60 -11.55
N LEU A 103 -10.85 19.59 -11.03
CA LEU A 103 -10.50 18.91 -9.79
C LEU A 103 -11.37 19.41 -8.64
N ALA A 104 -11.46 20.72 -8.45
CA ALA A 104 -12.30 21.32 -7.43
C ALA A 104 -13.79 21.00 -7.64
N SER A 105 -14.29 21.07 -8.87
CA SER A 105 -15.69 20.74 -9.20
C SER A 105 -16.00 19.27 -8.94
N SER A 106 -15.07 18.37 -9.22
CA SER A 106 -15.23 16.93 -8.95
C SER A 106 -15.39 16.62 -7.45
N GLN A 107 -14.76 17.41 -6.60
CA GLN A 107 -14.89 17.28 -5.15
C GLN A 107 -16.29 17.67 -4.67
N PHE A 108 -16.91 18.67 -5.28
CA PHE A 108 -18.31 19.02 -4.98
C PHE A 108 -19.28 17.90 -5.31
N VAL A 109 -19.10 17.26 -6.47
CA VAL A 109 -20.01 16.19 -6.96
C VAL A 109 -19.84 14.93 -6.12
N LEU A 110 -18.62 14.54 -5.80
CA LEU A 110 -18.33 13.25 -5.21
C LEU A 110 -18.21 13.29 -3.69
N ASN A 111 -18.14 14.49 -3.09
CA ASN A 111 -18.05 14.71 -1.64
C ASN A 111 -17.09 13.72 -0.94
N ARG A 112 -15.88 13.58 -1.53
CA ARG A 112 -14.89 12.63 -1.03
C ARG A 112 -14.40 13.09 0.33
N LYS A 113 -14.25 12.13 1.25
CA LYS A 113 -13.51 12.37 2.48
C LYS A 113 -12.02 12.55 2.16
N PRO A 114 -11.28 13.39 2.93
CA PRO A 114 -9.86 13.57 2.72
C PRO A 114 -9.11 12.26 2.67
N THR A 115 -8.19 12.14 1.70
CA THR A 115 -7.29 10.98 1.61
C THR A 115 -6.17 11.18 2.61
N TYR A 116 -6.26 10.53 3.73
CA TYR A 116 -5.34 10.72 4.85
C TYR A 116 -3.99 10.00 4.65
N VAL A 117 -3.01 10.40 5.47
CA VAL A 117 -1.71 9.74 5.67
C VAL A 117 -1.79 8.21 5.71
N GLN A 118 -2.90 7.66 6.20
CA GLN A 118 -3.16 6.23 6.27
C GLN A 118 -3.21 5.52 4.91
N GLU A 119 -3.77 6.14 3.87
CA GLU A 119 -3.79 5.53 2.54
C GLU A 119 -2.37 5.40 1.98
N LYS A 120 -1.53 6.42 2.17
CA LYS A 120 -0.12 6.38 1.79
C LYS A 120 0.66 5.32 2.58
N VAL A 121 0.40 5.20 3.89
CA VAL A 121 1.00 4.14 4.71
C VAL A 121 0.56 2.77 4.21
N TYR A 122 -0.71 2.58 3.88
CA TYR A 122 -1.23 1.35 3.30
C TYR A 122 -0.56 1.01 1.96
N GLN A 123 -0.41 1.99 1.07
CA GLN A 123 0.26 1.81 -0.22
C GLN A 123 1.74 1.43 -0.04
N ASN A 124 2.48 2.15 0.81
CA ASN A 124 3.88 1.85 1.10
C ASN A 124 4.03 0.43 1.68
N LEU A 125 3.18 0.03 2.62
CA LEU A 125 3.20 -1.33 3.17
C LEU A 125 2.90 -2.38 2.10
N THR A 126 2.00 -2.08 1.16
CA THR A 126 1.68 -2.98 0.06
C THR A 126 2.88 -3.15 -0.89
N GLU A 127 3.58 -2.07 -1.21
CA GLU A 127 4.82 -2.13 -2.01
C GLU A 127 5.93 -2.89 -1.29
N ASP A 128 6.10 -2.67 0.02
CA ASP A 128 7.10 -3.38 0.83
C ASP A 128 6.80 -4.88 0.88
N ILE A 129 5.53 -5.27 0.99
CA ILE A 129 5.11 -6.68 0.90
C ILE A 129 5.49 -7.26 -0.47
N VAL A 130 5.26 -6.56 -1.57
CA VAL A 130 5.62 -7.03 -2.92
C VAL A 130 7.14 -7.18 -3.05
N ARG A 131 7.91 -6.19 -2.60
CA ARG A 131 9.39 -6.25 -2.62
C ARG A 131 9.93 -7.40 -1.79
N THR A 132 9.37 -7.59 -0.59
CA THR A 132 9.79 -8.66 0.33
C THR A 132 9.41 -10.05 -0.20
N LYS A 133 8.23 -10.21 -0.84
CA LYS A 133 7.86 -11.45 -1.54
C LYS A 133 8.87 -11.81 -2.64
N ASN A 134 9.28 -10.83 -3.44
CA ASN A 134 10.25 -11.06 -4.51
C ASN A 134 11.63 -11.46 -3.96
N ARG A 135 12.04 -10.90 -2.81
CA ARG A 135 13.27 -11.29 -2.13
C ARG A 135 13.15 -12.70 -1.56
N LEU A 136 12.05 -13.02 -0.88
CA LEU A 136 11.79 -14.37 -0.37
C LEU A 136 11.81 -15.40 -1.50
N HIS A 137 11.13 -15.14 -2.60
CA HIS A 137 11.14 -16.02 -3.77
C HIS A 137 12.57 -16.32 -4.24
N LYS A 138 13.42 -15.29 -4.40
CA LYS A 138 14.82 -15.46 -4.85
C LYS A 138 15.64 -16.36 -3.92
N VAL A 139 15.54 -16.18 -2.61
CA VAL A 139 16.31 -17.01 -1.66
C VAL A 139 15.73 -18.43 -1.55
N LEU A 140 14.41 -18.59 -1.70
CA LEU A 140 13.77 -19.92 -1.76
C LEU A 140 14.20 -20.73 -2.98
N GLN A 141 14.40 -20.10 -4.15
CA GLN A 141 14.90 -20.79 -5.36
C GLN A 141 16.24 -21.49 -5.13
N VAL A 142 17.01 -21.09 -4.13
CA VAL A 142 18.31 -21.67 -3.79
C VAL A 142 18.22 -22.62 -2.60
N ALA A 143 17.35 -22.31 -1.63
CA ALA A 143 17.22 -23.05 -0.38
C ALA A 143 16.22 -24.20 -0.44
N PHE A 144 14.98 -23.94 -0.85
CA PHE A 144 13.88 -24.92 -0.90
C PHE A 144 12.75 -24.43 -1.84
N PRO A 145 12.97 -24.45 -3.17
CA PRO A 145 12.01 -23.91 -4.14
C PRO A 145 10.67 -24.67 -4.12
N GLU A 146 10.66 -25.96 -3.84
CA GLU A 146 9.46 -26.79 -3.89
C GLU A 146 8.42 -26.42 -2.81
N ILE A 147 8.82 -25.69 -1.77
CA ILE A 147 7.85 -25.24 -0.74
C ILE A 147 6.82 -24.26 -1.30
N GLU A 148 7.12 -23.58 -2.43
CA GLU A 148 6.22 -22.64 -3.06
C GLU A 148 4.96 -23.31 -3.63
N ILE A 149 5.01 -24.60 -3.93
CA ILE A 149 3.83 -25.35 -4.40
C ILE A 149 3.11 -26.11 -3.28
N LEU A 150 3.54 -25.96 -2.03
CA LEU A 150 2.92 -26.62 -0.89
C LEU A 150 1.44 -26.24 -0.75
N LEU A 151 1.13 -24.96 -0.87
CA LEU A 151 -0.22 -24.41 -0.86
C LEU A 151 -0.61 -23.95 -2.26
N SER A 152 -1.90 -23.98 -2.58
CA SER A 152 -2.45 -23.49 -3.86
C SER A 152 -2.16 -22.00 -4.10
N THR A 153 -1.99 -21.24 -3.01
CA THR A 153 -1.64 -19.83 -3.06
C THR A 153 -0.41 -19.62 -2.16
N PRO A 154 0.79 -19.39 -2.71
CA PRO A 154 2.01 -19.20 -1.94
C PRO A 154 2.09 -17.79 -1.35
N THR A 155 0.99 -17.35 -0.76
CA THR A 155 0.86 -16.03 -0.14
C THR A 155 -0.09 -16.14 1.06
N GLY A 156 0.19 -15.33 2.09
CA GLY A 156 -0.66 -15.29 3.26
C GLY A 156 -0.01 -15.90 4.50
N GLU A 157 -0.63 -15.65 5.63
CA GLU A 157 -0.11 -15.94 6.96
C GLU A 157 0.36 -17.39 7.12
N GLN A 158 -0.49 -18.37 6.78
CA GLN A 158 -0.16 -19.78 6.93
C GLN A 158 1.06 -20.18 6.10
N TYR A 159 1.17 -19.69 4.86
CA TYR A 159 2.32 -20.00 4.00
C TYR A 159 3.61 -19.41 4.57
N TRP A 160 3.61 -18.13 4.96
CA TRP A 160 4.81 -17.50 5.51
C TRP A 160 5.22 -18.08 6.87
N ASN A 161 4.26 -18.48 7.70
CA ASN A 161 4.55 -19.21 8.93
C ASN A 161 5.26 -20.53 8.62
N LEU A 162 4.73 -21.33 7.68
CA LEU A 162 5.36 -22.59 7.29
C LEU A 162 6.76 -22.39 6.71
N VAL A 163 6.97 -21.38 5.86
CA VAL A 163 8.28 -21.04 5.31
C VAL A 163 9.25 -20.58 6.40
N SER A 164 8.79 -19.83 7.39
CA SER A 164 9.65 -19.39 8.51
C SER A 164 10.10 -20.56 9.41
N ILE A 165 9.24 -21.58 9.54
CA ILE A 165 9.53 -22.78 10.35
C ILE A 165 10.36 -23.79 9.55
N PHE A 166 10.05 -23.94 8.25
CA PHE A 166 10.70 -24.86 7.33
C PHE A 166 11.43 -24.12 6.19
N PRO A 167 12.47 -23.35 6.50
CA PRO A 167 13.20 -22.56 5.50
C PRO A 167 14.07 -23.42 4.58
N THR A 168 14.25 -24.69 4.90
CA THR A 168 15.04 -25.67 4.16
C THR A 168 14.46 -27.08 4.30
N LYS A 169 14.64 -27.90 3.27
CA LYS A 169 14.23 -29.31 3.29
C LYS A 169 14.82 -30.11 4.47
N HIS A 170 16.02 -29.73 4.90
CA HIS A 170 16.72 -30.43 5.98
C HIS A 170 15.92 -30.40 7.29
N TRP A 171 15.34 -29.27 7.63
CA TRP A 171 14.54 -29.12 8.85
C TRP A 171 13.23 -29.93 8.81
N VAL A 172 12.65 -30.12 7.62
CA VAL A 172 11.49 -31.00 7.45
C VAL A 172 11.87 -32.45 7.67
N LEU A 173 13.02 -32.89 7.10
CA LEU A 173 13.47 -34.29 7.13
C LEU A 173 14.09 -34.71 8.48
N GLU A 174 14.44 -33.78 9.34
CA GLU A 174 14.93 -34.03 10.70
C GLU A 174 13.78 -34.34 11.68
N LEU A 175 12.52 -34.00 11.33
CA LEU A 175 11.36 -34.23 12.17
C LEU A 175 10.65 -35.54 11.83
N SER A 176 10.04 -36.16 12.83
CA SER A 176 9.08 -37.24 12.64
C SER A 176 7.78 -36.73 11.99
N GLU A 177 7.01 -37.63 11.40
CA GLU A 177 5.72 -37.28 10.82
C GLU A 177 4.75 -36.66 11.83
N VAL A 178 4.80 -37.08 13.07
CA VAL A 178 3.96 -36.54 14.16
C VAL A 178 4.35 -35.09 14.46
N GLU A 179 5.63 -34.79 14.56
CA GLU A 179 6.15 -33.45 14.82
C GLU A 179 5.83 -32.50 13.67
N VAL A 180 5.94 -32.97 12.41
CA VAL A 180 5.56 -32.17 11.24
C VAL A 180 4.06 -31.82 11.28
N LYS A 181 3.18 -32.78 11.59
CA LYS A 181 1.73 -32.54 11.74
C LYS A 181 1.43 -31.53 12.84
N GLU A 182 2.07 -31.67 14.00
CA GLU A 182 1.90 -30.76 15.13
C GLU A 182 2.36 -29.34 14.78
N THR A 183 3.50 -29.21 14.11
CA THR A 183 4.04 -27.93 13.65
C THR A 183 3.10 -27.25 12.64
N ILE A 184 2.55 -28.00 11.69
CA ILE A 184 1.56 -27.48 10.72
C ILE A 184 0.29 -27.01 11.45
N ARG A 185 -0.19 -27.78 12.45
CA ARG A 185 -1.36 -27.38 13.24
C ARG A 185 -1.13 -26.05 13.96
N ASN A 186 0.07 -25.86 14.51
CA ASN A 186 0.46 -24.65 15.24
C ASN A 186 0.87 -23.47 14.33
N SER A 187 1.02 -23.68 13.01
CA SER A 187 1.40 -22.64 12.05
C SER A 187 0.28 -21.65 11.70
N THR A 188 -0.93 -21.87 12.18
CA THR A 188 -2.09 -21.02 11.90
C THR A 188 -2.93 -20.82 13.15
N SER A 189 -3.44 -19.59 13.34
CA SER A 189 -4.43 -19.28 14.37
C SER A 189 -5.85 -19.78 14.03
N LYS A 190 -6.08 -20.14 12.75
CA LYS A 190 -7.37 -20.63 12.27
C LYS A 190 -7.52 -22.12 12.50
N ARG A 191 -8.73 -22.55 12.82
CA ARG A 191 -9.03 -23.97 12.97
C ARG A 191 -8.77 -24.72 11.67
N ILE A 192 -7.87 -25.72 11.70
CA ILE A 192 -7.56 -26.59 10.57
C ILE A 192 -8.00 -28.01 10.87
N SER A 193 -8.60 -28.72 9.89
CA SER A 193 -9.05 -30.09 10.06
C SER A 193 -7.88 -31.07 10.05
N GLU A 194 -7.97 -32.18 10.80
CA GLU A 194 -6.94 -33.21 10.86
C GLU A 194 -6.59 -33.77 9.48
N ASN A 195 -7.57 -34.00 8.61
CA ASN A 195 -7.32 -34.44 7.23
C ASN A 195 -6.47 -33.43 6.44
N ARG A 196 -6.70 -32.14 6.63
CA ARG A 196 -5.91 -31.11 5.96
C ARG A 196 -4.49 -31.04 6.53
N VAL A 197 -4.33 -31.20 7.84
CA VAL A 197 -3.00 -31.29 8.48
C VAL A 197 -2.22 -32.48 7.94
N ALA A 198 -2.86 -33.66 7.88
CA ALA A 198 -2.24 -34.88 7.37
C ALA A 198 -1.79 -34.74 5.90
N ASN A 199 -2.68 -34.23 5.04
CA ASN A 199 -2.38 -34.02 3.61
C ASN A 199 -1.26 -33.00 3.41
N LEU A 200 -1.21 -31.92 4.19
CA LEU A 200 -0.14 -30.92 4.11
C LEU A 200 1.19 -31.50 4.61
N ALA A 201 1.18 -32.29 5.68
CA ALA A 201 2.38 -32.93 6.20
C ALA A 201 2.96 -33.93 5.19
N GLU A 202 2.12 -34.80 4.63
CA GLU A 202 2.53 -35.75 3.59
C GLU A 202 3.11 -35.02 2.37
N LYS A 203 2.44 -33.97 1.90
CA LYS A 203 2.90 -33.17 0.77
C LYS A 203 4.22 -32.48 1.09
N LEU A 204 4.37 -31.85 2.27
CA LEU A 204 5.60 -31.16 2.67
C LEU A 204 6.79 -32.12 2.75
N VAL A 205 6.61 -33.28 3.37
CA VAL A 205 7.65 -34.32 3.45
C VAL A 205 8.00 -34.86 2.05
N GLY A 206 7.00 -35.06 1.20
CA GLY A 206 7.19 -35.47 -0.20
C GLY A 206 8.05 -34.47 -0.98
N LEU A 207 7.71 -33.19 -0.88
CA LEU A 207 8.46 -32.08 -1.50
C LEU A 207 9.89 -32.01 -0.96
N ALA A 208 10.08 -32.15 0.35
CA ALA A 208 11.41 -32.14 0.96
C ALA A 208 12.30 -33.29 0.50
N LYS A 209 11.73 -34.50 0.29
CA LYS A 209 12.46 -35.68 -0.23
C LYS A 209 12.86 -35.47 -1.71
N GLN A 210 12.05 -34.81 -2.50
CA GLN A 210 12.33 -34.56 -3.92
C GLN A 210 13.24 -33.34 -4.14
N SER A 211 13.33 -32.45 -3.16
CA SER A 211 14.08 -31.20 -3.28
C SER A 211 15.60 -31.44 -3.31
N TYR A 212 16.28 -30.59 -4.09
CA TYR A 212 17.73 -30.48 -4.07
C TYR A 212 18.14 -29.06 -3.68
N SER A 213 18.53 -28.87 -2.42
CA SER A 213 18.97 -27.56 -1.93
C SER A 213 20.38 -27.23 -2.45
N ALA A 214 20.57 -26.04 -3.01
CA ALA A 214 21.88 -25.56 -3.45
C ALA A 214 22.72 -25.02 -2.27
N VAL A 215 22.17 -24.97 -1.06
CA VAL A 215 22.86 -24.49 0.15
C VAL A 215 22.87 -25.55 1.25
N SER A 216 23.89 -25.51 2.10
CA SER A 216 23.97 -26.36 3.26
C SER A 216 22.96 -25.99 4.32
N LYS A 217 22.65 -26.92 5.24
CA LYS A 217 21.70 -26.68 6.34
C LYS A 217 22.12 -25.59 7.34
N THR A 218 23.36 -25.16 7.29
CA THR A 218 23.93 -24.10 8.15
C THR A 218 24.23 -22.82 7.38
N SER A 219 23.76 -22.72 6.14
CA SER A 219 23.98 -21.53 5.32
C SER A 219 23.28 -20.30 5.90
N PRO A 220 23.92 -19.11 5.90
CA PRO A 220 23.27 -17.85 6.29
C PRO A 220 22.00 -17.53 5.46
N MET A 221 21.89 -18.06 4.22
CA MET A 221 20.70 -17.89 3.39
C MET A 221 19.43 -18.49 4.02
N ILE A 222 19.56 -19.49 4.89
CA ILE A 222 18.41 -20.06 5.62
C ILE A 222 17.85 -19.03 6.58
N GLU A 223 18.69 -18.26 7.25
CA GLU A 223 18.24 -17.15 8.11
C GLU A 223 17.63 -16.01 7.31
N GLU A 224 18.09 -15.75 6.06
CA GLU A 224 17.43 -14.80 5.17
C GLU A 224 16.01 -15.26 4.78
N VAL A 225 15.80 -16.55 4.49
CA VAL A 225 14.46 -17.10 4.22
C VAL A 225 13.54 -16.85 5.42
N ARG A 226 14.01 -17.17 6.63
CA ARG A 226 13.25 -16.95 7.87
C ARG A 226 12.93 -15.48 8.08
N TYR A 227 13.94 -14.63 7.92
CA TYR A 227 13.78 -13.18 8.06
C TYR A 227 12.71 -12.62 7.12
N TYR A 228 12.78 -12.93 5.81
CA TYR A 228 11.78 -12.42 4.86
C TYR A 228 10.38 -12.98 5.10
N ALA A 229 10.25 -14.24 5.51
CA ALA A 229 8.98 -14.84 5.87
C ALA A 229 8.35 -14.16 7.09
N GLN A 230 9.12 -13.90 8.14
CA GLN A 230 8.69 -13.20 9.35
C GLN A 230 8.37 -11.72 9.06
N GLU A 231 9.17 -11.06 8.22
CA GLU A 231 8.91 -9.69 7.80
C GLU A 231 7.59 -9.57 7.02
N LEU A 232 7.26 -10.53 6.17
CA LEU A 232 5.97 -10.60 5.47
C LEU A 232 4.79 -10.73 6.43
N LEU A 233 4.93 -11.52 7.49
CA LEU A 233 3.91 -11.62 8.55
C LEU A 233 3.71 -10.28 9.23
N ARG A 234 4.78 -9.63 9.65
CA ARG A 234 4.76 -8.32 10.31
C ARG A 234 4.16 -7.21 9.43
N LEU A 235 4.58 -7.14 8.16
CA LEU A 235 4.06 -6.16 7.20
C LEU A 235 2.58 -6.39 6.91
N SER A 236 2.16 -7.65 6.80
CA SER A 236 0.76 -8.01 6.55
C SER A 236 -0.14 -7.65 7.73
N GLU A 237 0.29 -7.92 8.95
CA GLU A 237 -0.42 -7.53 10.16
C GLU A 237 -0.56 -6.01 10.25
N ARG A 238 0.55 -5.28 10.08
CA ARG A 238 0.56 -3.82 10.10
C ARG A 238 -0.36 -3.22 9.03
N ARG A 239 -0.34 -3.79 7.82
CA ARG A 239 -1.25 -3.37 6.74
C ARG A 239 -2.71 -3.59 7.10
N GLN A 240 -3.03 -4.71 7.78
CA GLN A 240 -4.39 -5.00 8.23
C GLN A 240 -4.87 -4.01 9.31
N VAL A 241 -4.00 -3.62 10.23
CA VAL A 241 -4.32 -2.57 11.23
C VAL A 241 -4.66 -1.27 10.53
N VAL A 242 -3.79 -0.80 9.61
CA VAL A 242 -4.04 0.44 8.85
C VAL A 242 -5.35 0.36 8.07
N LEU A 243 -5.64 -0.78 7.44
CA LEU A 243 -6.91 -0.98 6.73
C LEU A 243 -8.13 -0.88 7.66
N ASN A 244 -8.05 -1.49 8.83
CA ASN A 244 -9.13 -1.41 9.82
C ASN A 244 -9.37 0.02 10.30
N ASP A 245 -8.29 0.79 10.53
CA ASP A 245 -8.37 2.20 10.91
C ASP A 245 -9.01 3.05 9.79
N MET A 246 -8.64 2.80 8.52
CA MET A 246 -9.26 3.47 7.37
C MET A 246 -10.75 3.15 7.25
N VAL A 247 -11.15 1.89 7.47
CA VAL A 247 -12.57 1.47 7.45
C VAL A 247 -13.34 2.13 8.60
N ALA A 248 -12.77 2.19 9.80
CA ALA A 248 -13.39 2.84 10.94
C ALA A 248 -13.65 4.34 10.69
N LEU A 249 -12.67 5.04 10.10
CA LEU A 249 -12.83 6.45 9.71
C LEU A 249 -13.85 6.68 8.59
N ALA A 250 -14.02 5.72 7.69
CA ALA A 250 -15.01 5.82 6.62
C ALA A 250 -16.45 5.64 7.10
N GLN A 251 -16.66 5.13 8.32
CA GLN A 251 -17.99 4.91 8.92
C GLN A 251 -18.44 6.07 9.83
N LEU A 252 -17.57 7.03 10.10
CA LEU A 252 -17.85 8.28 10.81
C LEU A 252 -18.31 9.37 9.85
#